data_db5de7c3784f57ecaa280fe9d1fe6a9a
#
_entry.id   db5de7c3784f57ecaa280fe9d1fe6a9a
#
_cell.length_a   1.000
_cell.length_b   1.000
_cell.length_c   1.000
_cell.angle_alpha   90.00
_cell.angle_beta   90.00
_cell.angle_gamma   90.00
#
_symmetry.space_group_name_H-M   'P 1'
#
loop_
_entity.id
_entity.type
_entity.pdbx_description
1 polymer ?
#
loop_
_entity_poly.entity_id
_entity_poly.type
_entity_poly.pdbx_seq_one_letter_code
_entity_poly.pdbx_strand_id
1 'polypeptide(L)'
;EMSASLVGSEMCIRDSHVGDGMVTDFDPAHPGLECFASEDRKGGSTDRYLLTADGKKLQVAQDEIPGCRNWIWWDADLLRETFKGDNNRWGAGSSSGGRSQSIWKWKGEILTENIKGDILLMADMEGDWREELITALPGELRIYRTDIPATDRRVTLMQDALYRSYVAHRSMGYPQAPVPSYYLGDN
;
A
#
# COMPACT_ATOMS: atom_id res chain seq x y z
N GLU A 1 20.16 17.56 30.54
CA GLU A 1 18.91 16.79 30.33
C GLU A 1 18.09 17.49 29.24
N MET A 2 18.15 16.98 28.04
CA MET A 2 17.22 17.42 27.00
C MET A 2 15.88 16.72 27.24
N SER A 3 14.81 17.48 27.42
CA SER A 3 13.49 16.89 27.55
C SER A 3 13.07 16.22 26.23
N ALA A 4 12.37 15.11 26.27
CA ALA A 4 11.85 14.41 25.09
C ALA A 4 10.97 15.33 24.20
N SER A 5 10.37 16.36 24.78
CA SER A 5 9.62 17.41 24.09
C SER A 5 10.49 18.31 23.20
N LEU A 6 11.72 18.61 23.62
CA LEU A 6 12.66 19.41 22.83
C LEU A 6 13.19 18.62 21.63
N VAL A 7 13.46 17.33 21.80
CA VAL A 7 13.91 16.46 20.70
C VAL A 7 12.83 16.34 19.61
N GLY A 8 11.57 16.14 20.00
CA GLY A 8 10.46 16.14 19.07
C GLY A 8 10.25 17.46 18.33
N SER A 9 10.46 18.60 19.00
CA SER A 9 10.32 19.91 18.39
C SER A 9 11.48 20.22 17.42
N GLU A 10 12.69 19.80 17.72
CA GLU A 10 13.84 19.98 16.82
C GLU A 10 13.69 19.13 15.54
N MET A 11 13.19 17.92 15.64
CA MET A 11 12.90 17.10 14.46
C MET A 11 11.84 17.77 13.57
N CYS A 12 10.78 18.31 14.13
CA CYS A 12 9.75 19.03 13.37
C CYS A 12 10.24 20.35 12.75
N ILE A 13 11.31 20.94 13.25
CA ILE A 13 11.86 22.22 12.75
C ILE A 13 12.91 21.99 11.66
N ARG A 14 13.71 20.95 11.79
CA ARG A 14 14.87 20.69 10.91
C ARG A 14 14.55 19.75 9.76
N ASP A 15 13.68 18.77 10.01
CA ASP A 15 13.40 17.71 9.06
C ASP A 15 11.99 17.87 8.48
N SER A 16 11.84 17.44 7.23
CA SER A 16 10.53 17.33 6.60
C SER A 16 9.68 16.30 7.35
N HIS A 17 8.41 16.56 7.47
CA HIS A 17 7.48 15.58 8.02
C HIS A 17 7.39 14.38 7.06
N VAL A 18 7.84 13.20 7.50
CA VAL A 18 7.64 11.96 6.75
C VAL A 18 6.20 11.53 6.97
N GLY A 19 5.38 11.69 5.94
CA GLY A 19 3.94 11.43 6.04
C GLY A 19 3.59 9.96 5.88
N ASP A 20 4.23 9.30 4.93
CA ASP A 20 3.90 7.93 4.55
C ASP A 20 5.15 7.08 4.38
N GLY A 21 5.07 5.82 4.81
CA GLY A 21 6.12 4.83 4.60
C GLY A 21 5.54 3.44 4.39
N MET A 22 6.28 2.60 3.69
CA MET A 22 5.93 1.20 3.49
C MET A 22 7.18 0.38 3.18
N VAL A 23 7.12 -0.90 3.55
CA VAL A 23 8.12 -1.89 3.18
C VAL A 23 7.40 -3.06 2.53
N THR A 24 7.74 -3.40 1.28
CA THR A 24 7.15 -4.52 0.57
C THR A 24 8.02 -4.94 -0.61
N ASP A 25 7.83 -6.17 -1.09
CA ASP A 25 8.48 -6.68 -2.29
C ASP A 25 7.58 -6.45 -3.50
N PHE A 26 8.09 -5.77 -4.52
CA PHE A 26 7.33 -5.49 -5.75
C PHE A 26 8.19 -5.36 -7.01
N ASP A 27 9.50 -5.21 -6.88
CA ASP A 27 10.39 -5.03 -8.03
C ASP A 27 11.17 -6.32 -8.35
N PRO A 28 10.79 -7.09 -9.36
CA PRO A 28 11.47 -8.33 -9.70
C PRO A 28 12.95 -8.16 -10.11
N ALA A 29 13.38 -6.93 -10.38
CA ALA A 29 14.77 -6.62 -10.69
C ALA A 29 15.67 -6.51 -9.44
N HIS A 30 15.09 -6.38 -8.27
CA HIS A 30 15.79 -6.21 -7.01
C HIS A 30 15.28 -7.26 -6.01
N PRO A 31 16.08 -8.29 -5.69
CA PRO A 31 15.64 -9.30 -4.73
C PRO A 31 15.44 -8.74 -3.34
N GLY A 32 14.32 -9.08 -2.70
CA GLY A 32 13.96 -8.69 -1.35
C GLY A 32 13.04 -7.47 -1.29
N LEU A 33 12.91 -6.90 -0.11
CA LEU A 33 11.95 -5.83 0.14
C LEU A 33 12.46 -4.48 -0.36
N GLU A 34 11.59 -3.67 -0.95
CA GLU A 34 11.79 -2.26 -1.16
C GLU A 34 11.18 -1.45 -0.02
N CYS A 35 11.85 -0.34 0.30
CA CYS A 35 11.40 0.63 1.30
C CYS A 35 10.96 1.91 0.59
N PHE A 36 9.72 2.29 0.81
CA PHE A 36 9.14 3.54 0.35
C PHE A 36 9.01 4.53 1.50
N ALA A 37 9.35 5.77 1.24
CA ALA A 37 9.05 6.89 2.13
C ALA A 37 8.65 8.13 1.32
N SER A 38 7.76 8.94 1.85
CA SER A 38 7.40 10.23 1.27
C SER A 38 7.38 11.34 2.30
N GLU A 39 7.79 12.52 1.89
CA GLU A 39 7.63 13.73 2.68
C GLU A 39 6.21 14.28 2.55
N ASP A 40 5.64 14.71 3.67
CA ASP A 40 4.38 15.45 3.68
C ASP A 40 4.69 16.92 3.86
N ARG A 41 4.78 17.65 2.77
CA ARG A 41 4.98 19.12 2.79
C ARG A 41 3.64 19.82 2.64
N LYS A 42 3.27 20.60 3.64
CA LYS A 42 2.14 21.53 3.53
C LYS A 42 2.44 22.57 2.44
N GLY A 43 1.83 22.40 1.27
CA GLY A 43 1.85 23.37 0.17
C GLY A 43 3.00 23.27 -0.83
N GLY A 44 3.73 22.16 -0.90
CA GLY A 44 4.79 21.91 -1.88
C GLY A 44 4.75 20.55 -2.52
N SER A 45 5.68 20.29 -3.44
CA SER A 45 5.86 18.95 -4.01
C SER A 45 6.33 17.98 -2.93
N THR A 46 5.72 16.82 -2.89
CA THR A 46 6.11 15.74 -1.99
C THR A 46 7.25 14.96 -2.61
N ASP A 47 8.43 14.98 -1.96
CA ASP A 47 9.53 14.12 -2.39
C ASP A 47 9.25 12.67 -1.94
N ARG A 48 9.45 11.74 -2.85
CA ARG A 48 9.29 10.32 -2.64
C ARG A 48 10.62 9.61 -2.79
N TYR A 49 10.85 8.65 -1.92
CA TYR A 49 12.10 7.89 -1.88
C TYR A 49 11.76 6.41 -2.00
N LEU A 50 12.48 5.72 -2.85
CA LEU A 50 12.41 4.29 -2.99
C LEU A 50 13.82 3.71 -2.83
N LEU A 51 13.97 2.79 -1.90
CA LEU A 51 15.23 2.17 -1.56
C LEU A 51 15.08 0.65 -1.61
N THR A 52 16.13 -0.04 -2.01
CA THR A 52 16.25 -1.48 -1.84
C THR A 52 16.51 -1.84 -0.37
N ALA A 53 16.35 -3.10 0.00
CA ALA A 53 16.58 -3.57 1.37
C ALA A 53 17.99 -3.29 1.90
N ASP A 54 18.99 -3.21 1.02
CA ASP A 54 20.38 -2.84 1.37
C ASP A 54 20.62 -1.32 1.41
N GLY A 55 19.55 -0.52 1.30
CA GLY A 55 19.58 0.93 1.45
C GLY A 55 20.02 1.72 0.21
N LYS A 56 20.11 1.08 -0.95
CA LYS A 56 20.43 1.80 -2.19
C LYS A 56 19.19 2.48 -2.74
N LYS A 57 19.33 3.77 -3.08
CA LYS A 57 18.24 4.53 -3.70
C LYS A 57 18.01 4.05 -5.13
N LEU A 58 16.78 3.64 -5.41
CA LEU A 58 16.35 3.33 -6.76
C LEU A 58 16.11 4.62 -7.56
N GLN A 59 16.63 4.63 -8.78
CA GLN A 59 16.47 5.76 -9.70
C GLN A 59 15.15 5.61 -10.47
N VAL A 60 14.08 6.11 -9.89
CA VAL A 60 12.72 6.10 -10.45
C VAL A 60 12.21 7.54 -10.47
N ALA A 61 11.48 7.91 -11.52
CA ALA A 61 10.87 9.24 -11.59
C ALA A 61 9.84 9.42 -10.47
N GLN A 62 9.77 10.62 -9.91
CA GLN A 62 8.95 10.92 -8.73
C GLN A 62 7.45 10.61 -8.93
N ASP A 63 6.95 10.82 -10.13
CA ASP A 63 5.56 10.55 -10.53
C ASP A 63 5.28 9.07 -10.79
N GLU A 64 6.32 8.27 -11.00
CA GLU A 64 6.21 6.83 -11.17
C GLU A 64 6.19 6.06 -9.85
N ILE A 65 6.69 6.66 -8.76
CA ILE A 65 6.73 6.00 -7.46
C ILE A 65 5.30 5.95 -6.87
N PRO A 66 4.71 4.75 -6.68
CA PRO A 66 3.40 4.60 -6.08
C PRO A 66 3.39 5.07 -4.63
N GLY A 67 2.24 5.49 -4.13
CA GLY A 67 2.09 5.83 -2.71
C GLY A 67 1.98 4.59 -1.83
N CYS A 68 2.24 4.72 -0.53
CA CYS A 68 2.17 3.64 0.45
C CYS A 68 0.81 2.94 0.58
N ARG A 69 -0.23 3.50 -0.01
CA ARG A 69 -1.61 3.02 0.06
C ARG A 69 -2.02 2.16 -1.11
N ASN A 70 -1.17 2.09 -2.13
CA ASN A 70 -1.52 1.63 -3.47
C ASN A 70 -0.94 0.26 -3.77
N TRP A 71 -0.89 -0.65 -2.79
CA TRP A 71 -0.26 -1.95 -2.92
C TRP A 71 -1.18 -3.07 -2.48
N ILE A 72 -1.15 -4.20 -3.21
CA ILE A 72 -1.99 -5.36 -2.97
C ILE A 72 -1.29 -6.62 -3.45
N TRP A 73 -1.49 -7.75 -2.79
CA TRP A 73 -1.20 -9.07 -3.38
C TRP A 73 -2.41 -9.54 -4.18
N TRP A 74 -2.28 -9.51 -5.50
CA TRP A 74 -3.41 -9.77 -6.38
C TRP A 74 -3.26 -11.00 -7.26
N ASP A 75 -2.10 -11.22 -7.86
CA ASP A 75 -1.91 -12.35 -8.77
C ASP A 75 -1.31 -13.59 -8.08
N ALA A 76 -0.67 -14.47 -8.84
CA ALA A 76 -0.16 -15.75 -8.34
C ALA A 76 1.29 -15.69 -7.86
N ASP A 77 2.00 -14.57 -8.11
CA ASP A 77 3.37 -14.40 -7.62
C ASP A 77 3.42 -13.69 -6.26
N LEU A 78 4.58 -13.67 -5.63
CA LEU A 78 4.74 -13.15 -4.27
C LEU A 78 5.06 -11.65 -4.22
N LEU A 79 5.14 -11.02 -5.39
CA LEU A 79 5.35 -9.58 -5.51
C LEU A 79 4.01 -8.85 -5.32
N ARG A 80 4.06 -7.63 -4.85
CA ARG A 80 2.87 -6.80 -4.76
C ARG A 80 2.63 -6.00 -6.02
N GLU A 81 1.39 -5.95 -6.42
CA GLU A 81 0.86 -5.09 -7.46
C GLU A 81 0.56 -3.70 -6.94
N THR A 82 0.46 -2.76 -7.87
CA THR A 82 0.10 -1.38 -7.56
C THR A 82 -1.24 -0.98 -8.16
N PHE A 83 -1.93 -0.09 -7.47
CA PHE A 83 -3.12 0.57 -8.01
C PHE A 83 -2.75 1.82 -8.78
N LYS A 84 -3.43 2.01 -9.91
CA LYS A 84 -3.49 3.30 -10.60
C LYS A 84 -4.94 3.79 -10.61
N GLY A 85 -5.12 5.01 -10.15
CA GLY A 85 -6.43 5.65 -10.04
C GLY A 85 -6.47 6.66 -8.91
N ASP A 86 -7.56 7.41 -8.82
CA ASP A 86 -7.64 8.59 -7.96
C ASP A 86 -8.20 8.24 -6.56
N ASN A 87 -7.49 7.39 -5.83
CA ASN A 87 -7.95 6.84 -4.55
C ASN A 87 -7.24 7.36 -3.30
N ASN A 88 -6.50 8.44 -3.42
CA ASN A 88 -5.68 8.97 -2.33
C ASN A 88 -6.42 9.93 -1.39
N ARG A 89 -7.74 9.83 -1.24
CA ARG A 89 -8.45 10.69 -0.30
C ARG A 89 -8.67 10.01 1.04
N TRP A 90 -8.32 10.72 2.09
CA TRP A 90 -8.66 10.46 3.46
C TRP A 90 -10.19 10.43 3.63
N GLY A 91 -10.71 9.28 4.06
CA GLY A 91 -12.10 9.13 4.48
C GLY A 91 -13.07 8.66 3.39
N ALA A 92 -13.95 7.77 3.77
CA ALA A 92 -15.17 7.45 3.06
C ALA A 92 -16.06 8.71 3.01
N GLY A 93 -16.15 9.35 1.86
CA GLY A 93 -16.98 10.56 1.76
C GLY A 93 -16.79 11.41 0.51
N SER A 94 -15.93 11.00 -0.41
CA SER A 94 -15.89 11.68 -1.70
C SER A 94 -17.04 11.15 -2.57
N SER A 95 -18.09 11.94 -2.69
CA SER A 95 -19.33 11.68 -3.42
C SER A 95 -19.21 11.55 -4.94
N SER A 96 -18.07 11.16 -5.46
CA SER A 96 -17.88 10.95 -6.89
C SER A 96 -17.79 9.45 -7.22
N GLY A 97 -18.90 8.74 -7.12
CA GLY A 97 -19.07 7.32 -7.44
C GLY A 97 -18.77 6.91 -8.89
N GLY A 98 -17.82 7.55 -9.54
CA GLY A 98 -17.49 7.32 -10.94
C GLY A 98 -16.03 6.99 -11.25
N ARG A 99 -15.17 6.90 -10.23
CA ARG A 99 -13.74 6.68 -10.47
C ARG A 99 -13.46 5.20 -10.63
N SER A 100 -12.83 4.85 -11.74
CA SER A 100 -12.37 3.51 -12.03
C SER A 100 -10.89 3.40 -11.68
N GLN A 101 -10.52 2.29 -11.07
CA GLN A 101 -9.16 1.96 -10.72
C GLN A 101 -8.74 0.71 -11.44
N SER A 102 -7.43 0.54 -11.58
CA SER A 102 -6.82 -0.63 -12.17
C SER A 102 -5.66 -1.13 -11.32
N ILE A 103 -5.41 -2.43 -11.37
CA ILE A 103 -4.30 -3.11 -10.70
C ILE A 103 -3.26 -3.45 -11.75
N TRP A 104 -2.01 -3.13 -11.46
CA TRP A 104 -0.88 -3.22 -12.38
C TRP A 104 0.30 -3.91 -11.72
N LYS A 105 1.03 -4.69 -12.49
CA LYS A 105 2.39 -5.07 -12.11
C LYS A 105 3.30 -3.85 -12.14
N TRP A 106 4.28 -3.84 -11.26
CA TRP A 106 5.29 -2.78 -11.26
C TRP A 106 5.98 -2.70 -12.62
N LYS A 107 5.86 -1.52 -13.28
CA LYS A 107 6.38 -1.29 -14.64
C LYS A 107 5.90 -2.31 -15.70
N GLY A 108 4.84 -3.03 -15.41
CA GLY A 108 4.35 -4.13 -16.23
C GLY A 108 2.91 -3.94 -16.71
N GLU A 109 2.25 -5.06 -16.92
CA GLU A 109 0.92 -5.15 -17.50
C GLU A 109 -0.21 -4.79 -16.51
N ILE A 110 -1.38 -4.53 -17.06
CA ILE A 110 -2.62 -4.37 -16.30
C ILE A 110 -3.18 -5.77 -16.02
N LEU A 111 -3.41 -6.08 -14.75
CA LEU A 111 -4.02 -7.33 -14.33
C LEU A 111 -5.54 -7.22 -14.23
N THR A 112 -6.03 -6.09 -13.74
CA THR A 112 -7.46 -5.87 -13.53
C THR A 112 -7.81 -4.41 -13.79
N GLU A 113 -8.89 -4.19 -14.52
CA GLU A 113 -9.42 -2.87 -14.83
C GLU A 113 -10.83 -2.68 -14.27
N ASN A 114 -11.30 -1.44 -14.28
CA ASN A 114 -12.69 -1.09 -13.96
C ASN A 114 -13.15 -1.43 -12.53
N ILE A 115 -12.23 -1.40 -11.57
CA ILE A 115 -12.58 -1.45 -10.15
C ILE A 115 -13.25 -0.13 -9.78
N LYS A 116 -14.53 -0.17 -9.44
CA LYS A 116 -15.35 1.02 -9.14
C LYS A 116 -15.55 1.19 -7.64
N GLY A 117 -15.66 2.43 -7.24
CA GLY A 117 -15.96 2.83 -5.86
C GLY A 117 -14.74 3.21 -5.05
N ASP A 118 -14.99 3.79 -3.87
CA ASP A 118 -13.94 4.17 -2.93
C ASP A 118 -13.45 2.94 -2.16
N ILE A 119 -12.15 2.70 -2.11
CA ILE A 119 -11.59 1.56 -1.37
C ILE A 119 -11.79 1.77 0.13
N LEU A 120 -12.55 0.88 0.74
CA LEU A 120 -12.76 0.84 2.19
C LEU A 120 -11.74 -0.05 2.89
N LEU A 121 -11.47 -1.21 2.32
CA LEU A 121 -10.62 -2.22 2.94
C LEU A 121 -9.84 -3.01 1.88
N MET A 122 -8.63 -3.39 2.21
CA MET A 122 -7.84 -4.43 1.57
C MET A 122 -7.46 -5.43 2.66
N ALA A 123 -7.71 -6.70 2.44
CA ALA A 123 -7.31 -7.75 3.37
C ALA A 123 -7.43 -9.13 2.70
N ASP A 124 -6.61 -10.07 3.16
CA ASP A 124 -6.78 -11.49 2.87
C ASP A 124 -8.01 -12.04 3.62
N MET A 125 -9.19 -11.90 3.02
CA MET A 125 -10.46 -12.30 3.62
C MET A 125 -10.84 -13.74 3.26
N GLU A 126 -10.42 -14.24 2.11
CA GLU A 126 -10.69 -15.61 1.68
C GLU A 126 -9.67 -16.62 2.26
N GLY A 127 -8.57 -16.12 2.81
CA GLY A 127 -7.57 -16.94 3.52
C GLY A 127 -6.60 -17.66 2.60
N ASP A 128 -6.40 -17.16 1.40
CA ASP A 128 -5.50 -17.73 0.41
C ASP A 128 -4.20 -16.93 0.21
N TRP A 129 -3.89 -16.01 1.15
CA TRP A 129 -2.78 -15.06 1.22
C TRP A 129 -2.87 -13.87 0.25
N ARG A 130 -3.74 -13.92 -0.73
CA ARG A 130 -4.00 -12.77 -1.59
C ARG A 130 -5.06 -11.87 -0.97
N GLU A 131 -5.08 -10.63 -1.38
CA GLU A 131 -5.92 -9.63 -0.75
C GLU A 131 -7.15 -9.32 -1.63
N GLU A 132 -8.31 -9.29 -1.00
CA GLU A 132 -9.53 -8.77 -1.59
C GLU A 132 -9.66 -7.27 -1.34
N LEU A 133 -10.45 -6.63 -2.21
CA LEU A 133 -10.83 -5.24 -2.10
C LEU A 133 -12.31 -5.10 -1.76
N ILE A 134 -12.60 -4.36 -0.70
CA ILE A 134 -13.96 -3.86 -0.46
C ILE A 134 -14.03 -2.42 -0.91
N THR A 135 -14.96 -2.11 -1.80
CA THR A 135 -15.24 -0.75 -2.25
C THR A 135 -16.67 -0.34 -1.96
N ALA A 136 -16.89 0.97 -1.79
CA ALA A 136 -18.20 1.56 -1.59
C ALA A 136 -18.60 2.40 -2.80
N LEU A 137 -19.85 2.22 -3.21
CA LEU A 137 -20.58 3.10 -4.10
C LEU A 137 -21.88 3.56 -3.41
N PRO A 138 -22.57 4.59 -3.91
CA PRO A 138 -23.85 4.99 -3.34
C PRO A 138 -24.85 3.83 -3.27
N GLY A 139 -25.16 3.36 -2.06
CA GLY A 139 -26.09 2.26 -1.80
C GLY A 139 -25.56 0.86 -2.08
N GLU A 140 -24.26 0.69 -2.37
CA GLU A 140 -23.68 -0.60 -2.76
C GLU A 140 -22.29 -0.79 -2.14
N LEU A 141 -22.01 -2.01 -1.67
CA LEU A 141 -20.67 -2.48 -1.33
C LEU A 141 -20.27 -3.56 -2.34
N ARG A 142 -19.04 -3.50 -2.82
CA ARG A 142 -18.47 -4.51 -3.70
C ARG A 142 -17.25 -5.14 -3.09
N ILE A 143 -17.13 -6.45 -3.28
CA ILE A 143 -15.92 -7.21 -2.99
C ILE A 143 -15.33 -7.64 -4.32
N TYR A 144 -14.11 -7.21 -4.58
CA TYR A 144 -13.33 -7.65 -5.73
C TYR A 144 -12.27 -8.64 -5.25
N ARG A 145 -12.18 -9.73 -5.97
CA ARG A 145 -11.15 -10.75 -5.79
C ARG A 145 -10.51 -11.07 -7.13
N THR A 146 -9.33 -11.62 -7.09
CA THR A 146 -8.67 -12.13 -8.29
C THR A 146 -9.31 -13.46 -8.74
N ASP A 147 -9.35 -13.68 -10.03
CA ASP A 147 -9.68 -14.97 -10.65
C ASP A 147 -8.44 -15.74 -11.15
N ILE A 148 -7.25 -15.15 -10.96
CA ILE A 148 -5.98 -15.80 -11.30
C ILE A 148 -5.73 -16.92 -10.28
N PRO A 149 -5.52 -18.19 -10.71
CA PRO A 149 -5.26 -19.28 -9.78
C PRO A 149 -3.93 -19.06 -9.04
N ALA A 150 -3.93 -19.20 -7.71
CA ALA A 150 -2.69 -19.20 -6.94
C ALA A 150 -1.88 -20.46 -7.23
N THR A 151 -0.59 -20.30 -7.48
CA THR A 151 0.35 -21.42 -7.63
C THR A 151 0.94 -21.81 -6.28
N ASP A 152 1.14 -20.85 -5.40
CA ASP A 152 1.65 -21.04 -4.05
C ASP A 152 0.52 -21.17 -3.02
N ARG A 153 0.70 -22.10 -2.09
CA ARG A 153 -0.16 -22.23 -0.93
C ARG A 153 0.55 -21.69 0.30
N ARG A 154 0.00 -20.65 0.88
CA ARG A 154 0.53 -20.02 2.10
C ARG A 154 -0.55 -19.93 3.16
N VAL A 155 -0.10 -19.77 4.38
CA VAL A 155 -0.98 -19.48 5.50
C VAL A 155 -1.62 -18.12 5.30
N THR A 156 -2.89 -17.98 5.66
CA THR A 156 -3.58 -16.70 5.57
C THR A 156 -2.83 -15.59 6.32
N LEU A 157 -2.70 -14.44 5.68
CA LEU A 157 -2.06 -13.26 6.28
C LEU A 157 -2.79 -12.79 7.54
N MET A 158 -4.09 -13.11 7.66
CA MET A 158 -4.88 -12.81 8.86
C MET A 158 -4.44 -13.58 10.12
N GLN A 159 -3.54 -14.54 10.03
CA GLN A 159 -2.91 -15.14 11.22
C GLN A 159 -1.80 -14.25 11.80
N ASP A 160 -1.21 -13.37 11.02
CA ASP A 160 -0.19 -12.44 11.48
C ASP A 160 -0.82 -11.28 12.28
N ALA A 161 -0.29 -11.04 13.48
CA ALA A 161 -0.82 -10.01 14.38
C ALA A 161 -0.58 -8.60 13.85
N LEU A 162 0.57 -8.36 13.20
CA LEU A 162 0.88 -7.05 12.62
C LEU A 162 -0.06 -6.77 11.43
N TYR A 163 -0.23 -7.74 10.55
CA TYR A 163 -1.15 -7.62 9.41
C TYR A 163 -2.58 -7.28 9.87
N ARG A 164 -3.11 -8.00 10.86
CA ARG A 164 -4.44 -7.69 11.45
C ARG A 164 -4.52 -6.28 12.02
N SER A 165 -3.44 -5.81 12.63
CA SER A 165 -3.40 -4.44 13.17
C SER A 165 -3.50 -3.40 12.05
N TYR A 166 -2.82 -3.60 10.93
CA TYR A 166 -2.95 -2.73 9.76
C TYR A 166 -4.36 -2.76 9.16
N VAL A 167 -4.95 -3.94 9.02
CA VAL A 167 -6.34 -4.08 8.56
C VAL A 167 -7.30 -3.30 9.48
N ALA A 168 -7.11 -3.40 10.80
CA ALA A 168 -7.92 -2.66 11.78
C ALA A 168 -7.69 -1.15 11.72
N HIS A 169 -6.46 -0.68 11.50
CA HIS A 169 -6.11 0.74 11.38
C HIS A 169 -6.87 1.45 10.28
N ARG A 170 -7.24 0.73 9.24
CA ARG A 170 -8.00 1.33 8.14
C ARG A 170 -9.35 1.88 8.60
N SER A 171 -10.00 1.23 9.55
CA SER A 171 -11.24 1.72 10.18
C SER A 171 -11.04 3.02 10.95
N MET A 172 -9.80 3.33 11.32
CA MET A 172 -9.41 4.55 12.05
C MET A 172 -9.00 5.71 11.11
N GLY A 173 -9.17 5.54 9.80
CA GLY A 173 -8.86 6.58 8.81
C GLY A 173 -7.40 6.61 8.33
N TYR A 174 -6.61 5.58 8.62
CA TYR A 174 -5.24 5.43 8.13
C TYR A 174 -5.18 4.35 7.03
N PRO A 175 -5.42 4.69 5.77
CA PRO A 175 -5.61 3.73 4.68
C PRO A 175 -4.29 3.22 4.09
N GLN A 176 -3.33 2.85 4.92
CA GLN A 176 -2.09 2.22 4.47
C GLN A 176 -2.35 0.78 4.03
N ALA A 177 -1.56 0.27 3.08
CA ALA A 177 -1.60 -1.13 2.72
C ALA A 177 -1.16 -1.99 3.91
N PRO A 178 -1.88 -3.07 4.25
CA PRO A 178 -1.46 -3.96 5.33
C PRO A 178 -0.12 -4.62 5.01
N VAL A 179 0.73 -4.81 5.99
CA VAL A 179 2.00 -5.53 5.86
C VAL A 179 2.11 -6.62 6.93
N PRO A 180 2.60 -7.82 6.59
CA PRO A 180 2.88 -8.84 7.57
C PRO A 180 4.20 -8.57 8.30
N SER A 181 4.41 -9.26 9.43
CA SER A 181 5.64 -9.17 10.22
C SER A 181 6.81 -9.98 9.65
N TYR A 182 6.61 -10.65 8.53
CA TYR A 182 7.59 -11.52 7.89
C TYR A 182 7.65 -11.27 6.38
N TYR A 183 8.74 -11.69 5.78
CA TYR A 183 8.93 -11.64 4.32
C TYR A 183 8.18 -12.79 3.64
N LEU A 184 7.26 -12.47 2.74
CA LEU A 184 6.42 -13.46 2.08
C LEU A 184 7.20 -14.30 1.06
N GLY A 185 8.26 -13.75 0.48
CA GLY A 185 9.11 -14.40 -0.52
C GLY A 185 10.03 -15.49 0.01
N ASP A 186 10.30 -15.54 1.32
CA ASP A 186 11.12 -16.59 1.93
C ASP A 186 10.31 -17.86 2.21
N ASN A 187 10.85 -19.00 1.80
CA ASN A 187 10.39 -20.35 2.13
C ASN A 187 11.34 -21.00 3.13
#